data_3256baad4f14ea7c0cb1978c215a2b10
#
_entry.id   3256baad4f14ea7c0cb1978c215a2b10
#
_cell.length_a   1.000
_cell.length_b   1.000
_cell.length_c   1.000
_cell.angle_alpha   90.00
_cell.angle_beta   90.00
_cell.angle_gamma   90.00
#
_symmetry.space_group_name_H-M   'P 1'
#
loop_
_entity.id
_entity.type
_entity.pdbx_description
1 polymer ?
#
loop_
_entity_poly.entity_id
_entity_poly.type
_entity_poly.pdbx_seq_one_letter_code
_entity_poly.pdbx_strand_id
1 'polypeptide(L)'
;DKEIRDLASRAEKNKYAAAKLAAARRKLDKRELAAGRTLDEFKRDVRMLQRWFDKSQEAKREMVESNLRLVISIAKRYRNRGLSFLDLIHEVNSGLMRVVDKFEHARGFKFSTYATWWIRQAITRAIADQSRTIRVPVHMTDTMNKLRN
;
A
#
# COMPACT_ATOMS: atom_id res chain seq x y z
N ASP A 1 7.66 -26.45 -10.90
CA ASP A 1 7.59 -26.66 -12.36
C ASP A 1 8.97 -26.88 -12.99
N LYS A 2 9.96 -26.03 -12.67
CA LYS A 2 11.34 -26.15 -13.18
C LYS A 2 12.02 -27.42 -12.65
N GLU A 3 11.82 -27.73 -11.37
CA GLU A 3 12.35 -28.94 -10.73
C GLU A 3 11.74 -30.22 -11.31
N ILE A 4 10.45 -30.22 -11.65
CA ILE A 4 9.79 -31.39 -12.29
C ILE A 4 10.32 -31.61 -13.70
N ARG A 5 10.59 -30.54 -14.49
CA ARG A 5 11.19 -30.66 -15.83
C ARG A 5 12.62 -31.17 -15.79
N ASP A 6 13.43 -30.65 -14.86
CA ASP A 6 14.82 -31.14 -14.66
C ASP A 6 14.86 -32.60 -14.22
N LEU A 7 13.92 -33.00 -13.34
CA LEU A 7 13.81 -34.42 -12.93
C LEU A 7 13.30 -35.31 -14.06
N ALA A 8 12.42 -34.80 -14.93
CA ALA A 8 11.94 -35.56 -16.09
C ALA A 8 13.08 -35.90 -17.08
N SER A 9 13.97 -34.93 -17.38
CA SER A 9 15.10 -35.13 -18.26
C SER A 9 16.15 -36.12 -17.69
N ARG A 10 16.24 -36.23 -16.36
CA ARG A 10 17.11 -37.16 -15.64
C ARG A 10 16.49 -38.56 -15.42
N ALA A 11 15.14 -38.63 -15.38
CA ALA A 11 14.40 -39.85 -15.11
C ALA A 11 14.57 -40.92 -16.20
N GLU A 12 14.81 -40.53 -17.44
CA GLU A 12 15.12 -41.44 -18.56
C GLU A 12 16.43 -42.20 -18.37
N LYS A 13 17.35 -41.69 -17.54
CA LYS A 13 18.69 -42.26 -17.33
C LYS A 13 18.91 -42.97 -16.00
N ASN A 14 17.97 -42.84 -15.03
CA ASN A 14 18.18 -43.37 -13.70
C ASN A 14 16.85 -43.68 -12.96
N LYS A 15 16.71 -44.92 -12.47
CA LYS A 15 15.55 -45.42 -11.71
C LYS A 15 15.22 -44.59 -10.45
N TYR A 16 16.23 -44.01 -9.81
CA TYR A 16 16.08 -43.13 -8.64
C TYR A 16 15.45 -41.79 -9.03
N ALA A 17 15.85 -41.23 -10.15
CA ALA A 17 15.28 -39.98 -10.66
C ALA A 17 13.80 -40.15 -11.05
N ALA A 18 13.42 -41.32 -11.61
CA ALA A 18 12.03 -41.65 -11.92
C ALA A 18 11.15 -41.70 -10.66
N ALA A 19 11.62 -42.31 -9.56
CA ALA A 19 10.90 -42.34 -8.29
C ALA A 19 10.73 -40.95 -7.68
N LYS A 20 11.75 -40.08 -7.75
CA LYS A 20 11.71 -38.71 -7.27
C LYS A 20 10.73 -37.85 -8.09
N LEU A 21 10.70 -38.05 -9.42
CA LEU A 21 9.73 -37.38 -10.31
C LEU A 21 8.29 -37.81 -9.97
N ALA A 22 8.03 -39.11 -9.76
CA ALA A 22 6.70 -39.60 -9.38
C ALA A 22 6.23 -38.98 -8.04
N ALA A 23 7.12 -38.88 -7.05
CA ALA A 23 6.83 -38.25 -5.78
C ALA A 23 6.54 -36.75 -5.92
N ALA A 24 7.29 -36.02 -6.77
CA ALA A 24 7.05 -34.61 -7.06
C ALA A 24 5.70 -34.37 -7.78
N ARG A 25 5.36 -35.24 -8.75
CA ARG A 25 4.04 -35.20 -9.43
C ARG A 25 2.90 -35.41 -8.45
N ARG A 26 2.97 -36.42 -7.59
CA ARG A 26 1.94 -36.69 -6.55
C ARG A 26 1.76 -35.48 -5.60
N LYS A 27 2.84 -34.80 -5.26
CA LYS A 27 2.76 -33.57 -4.45
C LYS A 27 2.07 -32.43 -5.20
N LEU A 28 2.33 -32.31 -6.50
CA LEU A 28 1.68 -31.30 -7.35
C LEU A 28 0.17 -31.59 -7.46
N ASP A 29 -0.19 -32.85 -7.82
CA ASP A 29 -1.61 -33.27 -7.96
C ASP A 29 -2.39 -33.03 -6.66
N LYS A 30 -1.77 -33.33 -5.51
CA LYS A 30 -2.39 -33.07 -4.20
C LYS A 30 -2.61 -31.56 -3.95
N ARG A 31 -1.70 -30.70 -4.40
CA ARG A 31 -1.84 -29.24 -4.27
C ARG A 31 -2.88 -28.70 -5.25
N GLU A 32 -2.90 -29.18 -6.47
CA GLU A 32 -3.91 -28.82 -7.48
C GLU A 32 -5.31 -29.21 -7.00
N LEU A 33 -5.46 -30.41 -6.44
CA LEU A 33 -6.73 -30.86 -5.86
C LEU A 33 -7.16 -29.97 -4.68
N ALA A 34 -6.24 -29.62 -3.79
CA ALA A 34 -6.52 -28.73 -2.66
C ALA A 34 -6.85 -27.30 -3.08
N ALA A 35 -6.26 -26.82 -4.17
CA ALA A 35 -6.52 -25.49 -4.73
C ALA A 35 -7.77 -25.45 -5.62
N GLY A 36 -8.30 -26.62 -6.06
CA GLY A 36 -9.40 -26.74 -7.01
C GLY A 36 -9.05 -26.20 -8.41
N ARG A 37 -7.76 -26.06 -8.74
CA ARG A 37 -7.25 -25.48 -9.99
C ARG A 37 -5.94 -26.13 -10.41
N THR A 38 -5.72 -26.21 -11.72
CA THR A 38 -4.44 -26.65 -12.28
C THR A 38 -3.35 -25.59 -12.08
N LEU A 39 -2.10 -26.00 -12.08
CA LEU A 39 -0.94 -25.08 -11.95
C LEU A 39 -0.95 -23.99 -13.03
N ASP A 40 -1.32 -24.33 -14.26
CA ASP A 40 -1.33 -23.36 -15.37
C ASP A 40 -2.48 -22.37 -15.28
N GLU A 41 -3.64 -22.77 -14.77
CA GLU A 41 -4.74 -21.86 -14.44
C GLU A 41 -4.33 -20.91 -13.32
N PHE A 42 -3.74 -21.43 -12.24
CA PHE A 42 -3.25 -20.63 -11.14
C PHE A 42 -2.21 -19.60 -11.59
N LYS A 43 -1.26 -19.99 -12.45
CA LYS A 43 -0.28 -19.04 -13.04
C LYS A 43 -0.93 -17.97 -13.90
N ARG A 44 -1.99 -18.29 -14.63
CA ARG A 44 -2.74 -17.29 -15.43
C ARG A 44 -3.45 -16.30 -14.53
N ASP A 45 -4.11 -16.78 -13.48
CA ASP A 45 -4.82 -15.95 -12.52
C ASP A 45 -3.87 -15.00 -11.78
N VAL A 46 -2.73 -15.51 -11.31
CA VAL A 46 -1.69 -14.69 -10.65
C VAL A 46 -1.19 -13.59 -11.60
N ARG A 47 -0.90 -13.91 -12.87
CA ARG A 47 -0.48 -12.89 -13.84
C ARG A 47 -1.57 -11.84 -14.09
N MET A 48 -2.83 -12.27 -14.13
CA MET A 48 -3.96 -11.36 -14.28
C MET A 48 -4.10 -10.44 -13.07
N LEU A 49 -4.03 -11.00 -11.85
CA LEU A 49 -4.06 -10.22 -10.60
C LEU A 49 -2.90 -9.22 -10.53
N GLN A 50 -1.69 -9.62 -10.89
CA GLN A 50 -0.53 -8.73 -10.93
C GLN A 50 -0.77 -7.55 -11.88
N ARG A 51 -1.27 -7.80 -13.11
CA ARG A 51 -1.59 -6.73 -14.05
C ARG A 51 -2.62 -5.73 -13.51
N TRP A 52 -3.66 -6.23 -12.85
CA TRP A 52 -4.68 -5.36 -12.26
C TRP A 52 -4.16 -4.59 -11.04
N PHE A 53 -3.32 -5.25 -10.24
CA PHE A 53 -2.65 -4.61 -9.12
C PHE A 53 -1.74 -3.47 -9.59
N ASP A 54 -0.89 -3.72 -10.60
CA ASP A 54 0.01 -2.71 -11.17
C ASP A 54 -0.77 -1.52 -11.73
N LYS A 55 -1.85 -1.76 -12.49
CA LYS A 55 -2.75 -0.71 -12.98
C LYS A 55 -3.38 0.10 -11.84
N SER A 56 -3.79 -0.57 -10.77
CA SER A 56 -4.35 0.10 -9.59
C SER A 56 -3.30 0.99 -8.92
N GLN A 57 -2.06 0.53 -8.78
CA GLN A 57 -0.97 1.32 -8.20
C GLN A 57 -0.61 2.53 -9.08
N GLU A 58 -0.59 2.35 -10.39
CA GLU A 58 -0.35 3.43 -11.34
C GLU A 58 -1.43 4.52 -11.24
N ALA A 59 -2.70 4.15 -11.26
CA ALA A 59 -3.82 5.07 -11.11
C ALA A 59 -3.79 5.82 -9.77
N LYS A 60 -3.42 5.14 -8.67
CA LYS A 60 -3.24 5.79 -7.35
C LYS A 60 -2.10 6.79 -7.37
N ARG A 61 -0.98 6.47 -8.01
CA ARG A 61 0.16 7.37 -8.16
C ARG A 61 -0.24 8.62 -8.93
N GLU A 62 -0.88 8.48 -10.07
CA GLU A 62 -1.37 9.59 -10.90
C GLU A 62 -2.33 10.48 -10.10
N MET A 63 -3.24 9.87 -9.33
CA MET A 63 -4.16 10.60 -8.48
C MET A 63 -3.46 11.40 -7.37
N VAL A 64 -2.40 10.85 -6.76
CA VAL A 64 -1.57 11.57 -5.78
C VAL A 64 -0.84 12.72 -6.45
N GLU A 65 -0.13 12.47 -7.55
CA GLU A 65 0.69 13.46 -8.26
C GLU A 65 -0.13 14.66 -8.74
N SER A 66 -1.30 14.40 -9.31
CA SER A 66 -2.22 15.47 -9.78
C SER A 66 -2.75 16.35 -8.64
N ASN A 67 -2.75 15.87 -7.40
CA ASN A 67 -3.24 16.59 -6.23
C ASN A 67 -2.14 17.16 -5.31
N LEU A 68 -0.85 17.08 -5.68
CA LEU A 68 0.25 17.66 -4.88
C LEU A 68 0.12 19.19 -4.69
N ARG A 69 -0.42 19.90 -5.68
CA ARG A 69 -0.70 21.34 -5.54
C ARG A 69 -1.69 21.66 -4.44
N LEU A 70 -2.71 20.81 -4.25
CA LEU A 70 -3.68 20.93 -3.15
C LEU A 70 -2.96 20.78 -1.80
N VAL A 71 -2.09 19.78 -1.67
CA VAL A 71 -1.28 19.55 -0.47
C VAL A 71 -0.48 20.81 -0.12
N ILE A 72 0.30 21.33 -1.07
CA ILE A 72 1.15 22.50 -0.88
C ILE A 72 0.31 23.71 -0.46
N SER A 73 -0.85 23.95 -1.09
CA SER A 73 -1.73 25.08 -0.78
C SER A 73 -2.27 25.05 0.65
N ILE A 74 -2.56 23.84 1.16
CA ILE A 74 -3.03 23.66 2.52
C ILE A 74 -1.87 23.78 3.51
N ALA A 75 -0.72 23.10 3.26
CA ALA A 75 0.44 23.10 4.13
C ALA A 75 1.03 24.51 4.34
N LYS A 76 0.96 25.40 3.34
CA LYS A 76 1.41 26.80 3.45
C LYS A 76 0.79 27.55 4.64
N ARG A 77 -0.45 27.23 5.01
CA ARG A 77 -1.17 27.87 6.13
C ARG A 77 -0.70 27.42 7.51
N TYR A 78 0.10 26.36 7.57
CA TYR A 78 0.59 25.77 8.81
C TYR A 78 2.11 25.95 9.01
N ARG A 79 2.72 26.87 8.26
CA ARG A 79 4.14 27.24 8.44
C ARG A 79 4.39 27.84 9.82
N ASN A 80 5.63 27.74 10.29
CA ASN A 80 6.10 28.34 11.55
C ASN A 80 5.38 27.83 12.80
N ARG A 81 4.93 26.58 12.78
CA ARG A 81 4.27 25.92 13.91
C ARG A 81 5.11 24.80 14.55
N GLY A 82 6.45 24.92 14.49
CA GLY A 82 7.37 23.98 15.12
C GLY A 82 7.84 22.81 14.24
N LEU A 83 7.32 22.71 13.00
CA LEU A 83 7.82 21.78 11.99
C LEU A 83 8.38 22.54 10.78
N SER A 84 9.42 21.97 10.15
CA SER A 84 9.89 22.48 8.86
C SER A 84 8.82 22.32 7.80
N PHE A 85 8.85 23.19 6.77
CA PHE A 85 7.87 23.08 5.70
C PHE A 85 7.99 21.81 4.88
N LEU A 86 9.20 21.27 4.75
CA LEU A 86 9.44 20.01 4.05
C LEU A 86 8.87 18.81 4.84
N ASP A 87 9.04 18.79 6.14
CA ASP A 87 8.48 17.76 7.00
C ASP A 87 6.94 17.78 6.98
N LEU A 88 6.35 18.98 7.00
CA LEU A 88 4.91 19.13 6.80
C LEU A 88 4.43 18.54 5.47
N ILE A 89 5.13 18.83 4.37
CA ILE A 89 4.78 18.27 3.05
C ILE A 89 4.90 16.73 3.09
N HIS A 90 5.94 16.20 3.73
CA HIS A 90 6.15 14.75 3.82
C HIS A 90 4.99 14.05 4.57
N GLU A 91 4.62 14.56 5.72
CA GLU A 91 3.50 14.04 6.53
C GLU A 91 2.15 14.14 5.80
N VAL A 92 1.94 15.25 5.09
CA VAL A 92 0.70 15.44 4.33
C VAL A 92 0.63 14.52 3.13
N ASN A 93 1.74 14.28 2.42
CA ASN A 93 1.78 13.33 1.32
C ASN A 93 1.47 11.91 1.80
N SER A 94 2.01 11.50 2.95
CA SER A 94 1.64 10.24 3.59
C SER A 94 0.14 10.18 3.92
N GLY A 95 -0.43 11.28 4.41
CA GLY A 95 -1.87 11.44 4.61
C GLY A 95 -2.67 11.31 3.31
N LEU A 96 -2.23 11.98 2.24
CA LEU A 96 -2.88 11.96 0.93
C LEU A 96 -2.94 10.55 0.32
N MET A 97 -1.88 9.76 0.42
CA MET A 97 -1.87 8.37 -0.04
C MET A 97 -2.97 7.54 0.63
N ARG A 98 -3.13 7.68 1.96
CA ARG A 98 -4.21 6.99 2.69
C ARG A 98 -5.60 7.47 2.28
N VAL A 99 -5.72 8.73 1.89
CA VAL A 99 -6.99 9.31 1.40
C VAL A 99 -7.36 8.71 0.06
N VAL A 100 -6.40 8.58 -0.86
CA VAL A 100 -6.62 7.97 -2.17
C VAL A 100 -7.11 6.53 -2.04
N ASP A 101 -6.56 5.76 -1.10
CA ASP A 101 -6.99 4.38 -0.84
C ASP A 101 -8.45 4.27 -0.35
N LYS A 102 -8.95 5.29 0.34
CA LYS A 102 -10.29 5.30 0.95
C LYS A 102 -11.31 6.10 0.17
N PHE A 103 -10.92 6.74 -0.93
CA PHE A 103 -11.82 7.58 -1.70
C PHE A 103 -12.78 6.74 -2.54
N GLU A 104 -14.07 6.96 -2.35
CA GLU A 104 -15.15 6.33 -3.08
C GLU A 104 -15.77 7.34 -4.09
N HIS A 105 -15.35 7.28 -5.33
CA HIS A 105 -15.85 8.18 -6.38
C HIS A 105 -17.38 8.05 -6.63
N ALA A 106 -17.94 6.87 -6.36
CA ALA A 106 -19.37 6.59 -6.53
C ALA A 106 -20.29 7.47 -5.65
N ARG A 107 -19.74 8.08 -4.59
CA ARG A 107 -20.49 9.03 -3.74
C ARG A 107 -20.71 10.40 -4.36
N GLY A 108 -20.16 10.70 -5.55
CA GLY A 108 -20.39 11.93 -6.29
C GLY A 108 -19.69 13.18 -5.74
N PHE A 109 -18.90 13.08 -4.66
CA PHE A 109 -18.17 14.22 -4.11
C PHE A 109 -16.84 14.44 -4.83
N LYS A 110 -16.41 15.71 -4.93
CA LYS A 110 -15.07 16.04 -5.43
C LYS A 110 -14.01 15.52 -4.47
N PHE A 111 -12.95 14.95 -5.01
CA PHE A 111 -11.82 14.45 -4.23
C PHE A 111 -11.25 15.51 -3.27
N SER A 112 -11.10 16.76 -3.74
CA SER A 112 -10.57 17.86 -2.92
C SER A 112 -11.38 18.12 -1.65
N THR A 113 -12.70 17.94 -1.68
CA THR A 113 -13.58 18.10 -0.51
C THR A 113 -13.25 17.09 0.56
N TYR A 114 -13.12 15.82 0.17
CA TYR A 114 -12.77 14.72 1.07
C TYR A 114 -11.32 14.83 1.56
N ALA A 115 -10.37 15.07 0.63
CA ALA A 115 -8.95 15.15 0.92
C ALA A 115 -8.59 16.30 1.87
N THR A 116 -9.22 17.46 1.72
CA THR A 116 -8.92 18.64 2.55
C THR A 116 -9.09 18.38 4.04
N TRP A 117 -10.12 17.62 4.42
CA TRP A 117 -10.36 17.29 5.82
C TRP A 117 -9.25 16.39 6.38
N TRP A 118 -8.90 15.33 5.66
CA TRP A 118 -7.86 14.40 6.06
C TRP A 118 -6.45 15.00 6.07
N ILE A 119 -6.17 15.86 5.08
CA ILE A 119 -4.91 16.62 5.02
C ILE A 119 -4.77 17.51 6.25
N ARG A 120 -5.81 18.26 6.62
CA ARG A 120 -5.80 19.09 7.83
C ARG A 120 -5.57 18.24 9.08
N GLN A 121 -6.26 17.13 9.18
CA GLN A 121 -6.10 16.21 10.31
C GLN A 121 -4.66 15.68 10.40
N ALA A 122 -4.07 15.27 9.26
CA ALA A 122 -2.69 14.79 9.23
C ALA A 122 -1.70 15.88 9.68
N ILE A 123 -1.84 17.11 9.19
CA ILE A 123 -1.01 18.25 9.58
C ILE A 123 -1.12 18.52 11.08
N THR A 124 -2.35 18.65 11.59
CA THR A 124 -2.57 18.99 12.99
C THR A 124 -1.98 17.92 13.91
N ARG A 125 -2.14 16.66 13.52
CA ARG A 125 -1.57 15.54 14.25
C ARG A 125 -0.03 15.53 14.19
N ALA A 126 0.56 15.75 13.02
CA ALA A 126 2.00 15.82 12.85
C ALA A 126 2.62 16.95 13.68
N ILE A 127 2.00 18.14 13.70
CA ILE A 127 2.42 19.24 14.55
C ILE A 127 2.33 18.87 16.02
N ALA A 128 1.24 18.26 16.47
CA ALA A 128 1.09 17.86 17.87
C ALA A 128 2.12 16.82 18.31
N ASP A 129 2.47 15.87 17.41
CA ASP A 129 3.39 14.77 17.71
C ASP A 129 4.88 15.16 17.59
N GLN A 130 5.25 16.09 16.69
CA GLN A 130 6.65 16.30 16.28
C GLN A 130 7.14 17.74 16.47
N SER A 131 6.29 18.72 16.78
CA SER A 131 6.71 20.13 16.89
C SER A 131 7.57 20.44 18.11
N ARG A 132 7.62 19.54 19.10
CA ARG A 132 8.31 19.74 20.37
C ARG A 132 9.50 18.80 20.49
N THR A 133 10.63 19.31 21.00
CA THR A 133 11.82 18.50 21.29
C THR A 133 11.52 17.37 22.30
N ILE A 134 10.71 17.68 23.32
CA ILE A 134 10.16 16.67 24.25
C ILE A 134 8.73 16.39 23.81
N ARG A 135 8.47 15.19 23.32
CA ARG A 135 7.16 14.78 22.83
C ARG A 135 6.11 14.81 23.95
N VAL A 136 5.01 15.47 23.67
CA VAL A 136 3.82 15.49 24.54
C VAL A 136 2.69 14.73 23.85
N PRO A 137 1.98 13.85 24.56
CA PRO A 137 0.82 13.14 23.97
C PRO A 137 -0.25 14.12 23.44
N VAL A 138 -0.91 13.75 22.33
CA VAL A 138 -1.87 14.63 21.63
C VAL A 138 -2.99 15.13 22.56
N HIS A 139 -3.53 14.25 23.43
CA HIS A 139 -4.60 14.64 24.36
C HIS A 139 -4.15 15.72 25.36
N MET A 140 -2.87 15.70 25.79
CA MET A 140 -2.33 16.75 26.65
C MET A 140 -2.15 18.06 25.89
N THR A 141 -1.75 17.98 24.62
CA THR A 141 -1.66 19.17 23.75
C THR A 141 -3.01 19.85 23.57
N ASP A 142 -4.09 19.07 23.40
CA ASP A 142 -5.44 19.59 23.30
C ASP A 142 -5.92 20.25 24.61
N THR A 143 -5.57 19.67 25.75
CA THR A 143 -5.88 20.27 27.08
C THR A 143 -5.12 21.59 27.26
N MET A 144 -3.83 21.63 26.91
CA MET A 144 -3.03 22.86 26.98
C MET A 144 -3.56 23.95 26.06
N ASN A 145 -4.03 23.60 24.87
CA ASN A 145 -4.62 24.56 23.94
C ASN A 145 -5.95 25.13 24.47
N LYS A 146 -6.78 24.32 25.16
CA LYS A 146 -8.01 24.77 25.83
C LYS A 146 -7.76 25.72 26.97
N LEU A 147 -6.65 25.55 27.71
CA LEU A 147 -6.28 26.43 28.83
C LEU A 147 -5.68 27.78 28.36
N ARG A 148 -5.18 27.81 27.11
CA ARG A 148 -4.56 29.02 26.52
C ARG A 148 -5.58 29.98 25.89
N ASN A 149 -6.76 29.49 25.52
CA ASN A 149 -7.87 30.27 24.95
C ASN A 149 -8.81 30.75 26.06
#